data_7a30e9b037ebfbd475e2aa6d4c5369ed
#
_entry.id   7a30e9b037ebfbd475e2aa6d4c5369ed
#
_cell.length_a   1.000
_cell.length_b   1.000
_cell.length_c   1.000
_cell.angle_alpha   90.00
_cell.angle_beta   90.00
_cell.angle_gamma   90.00
#
_symmetry.space_group_name_H-M   'P 1'
#
loop_
_entity.id
_entity.type
_entity.pdbx_description
1 polymer ?
#
loop_
_entity_poly.entity_id
_entity_poly.type
_entity_poly.pdbx_seq_one_letter_code
_entity_poly.pdbx_strand_id
1 'polypeptide(L)'
;MEKVIFLDRDGTLNVEVNYLHRKEDLVLLPGVPEALKAFKDQGYKLVVITNQAGVARGYYTEDDVRELHRYMNELLAERGAEIDAFYYCPHHPEHGIGKYKIQCRCRKPETGMFEMAEQDFDVDKASSWMIGDKLIDIEAGRNYGVRTVLVGTGYGAGVHDEQKKKGDFPYDLYADDLLEAYNEINRETAGNL
;
A
#
# COMPACT_ATOMS: atom_id res chain seq x y z
N MET A 1 -20.95 -1.76 -5.88
CA MET A 1 -19.55 -2.22 -5.70
C MET A 1 -18.61 -1.09 -6.11
N GLU A 2 -17.55 -0.88 -5.37
CA GLU A 2 -16.58 0.21 -5.55
C GLU A 2 -15.23 -0.39 -5.97
N LYS A 3 -14.60 0.16 -7.00
CA LYS A 3 -13.26 -0.22 -7.37
C LYS A 3 -12.25 0.49 -6.46
N VAL A 4 -11.30 -0.27 -5.92
CA VAL A 4 -10.38 0.18 -4.88
C VAL A 4 -8.94 0.01 -5.34
N ILE A 5 -8.11 1.02 -5.10
CA ILE A 5 -6.66 0.90 -5.13
C ILE A 5 -6.19 0.74 -3.68
N PHE A 6 -5.75 -0.46 -3.32
CA PHE A 6 -5.06 -0.72 -2.07
C PHE A 6 -3.58 -0.38 -2.25
N LEU A 7 -3.01 0.31 -1.28
CA LEU A 7 -1.66 0.88 -1.37
C LEU A 7 -0.85 0.51 -0.13
N ASP A 8 0.36 -0.01 -0.30
CA ASP A 8 1.33 0.08 0.79
C ASP A 8 1.74 1.55 0.99
N ARG A 9 2.34 1.86 2.14
CA ARG A 9 2.75 3.22 2.48
C ARG A 9 4.24 3.45 2.19
N ASP A 10 5.09 2.83 3.00
CA ASP A 10 6.54 3.05 2.96
C ASP A 10 7.17 2.40 1.73
N GLY A 11 7.87 3.18 0.91
CA GLY A 11 8.43 2.73 -0.37
C GLY A 11 7.45 2.77 -1.54
N THR A 12 6.16 3.04 -1.30
CA THR A 12 5.11 3.15 -2.34
C THR A 12 4.54 4.56 -2.43
N LEU A 13 4.15 5.18 -1.32
CA LEU A 13 3.66 6.56 -1.26
C LEU A 13 4.75 7.53 -0.80
N ASN A 14 5.57 7.12 0.14
CA ASN A 14 6.66 7.92 0.70
C ASN A 14 7.99 7.18 0.63
N VAL A 15 9.06 7.94 0.69
CA VAL A 15 10.43 7.42 0.78
C VAL A 15 10.54 6.50 2.01
N GLU A 16 11.11 5.31 1.83
CA GLU A 16 11.41 4.38 2.91
C GLU A 16 12.59 4.90 3.74
N VAL A 17 12.39 5.14 5.03
CA VAL A 17 13.41 5.66 5.95
C VAL A 17 13.58 4.81 7.21
N ASN A 18 13.20 3.54 7.16
CA ASN A 18 13.17 2.64 8.31
C ASN A 18 12.37 3.20 9.50
N TYR A 19 11.17 2.67 9.70
CA TYR A 19 10.28 3.05 10.81
C TYR A 19 9.88 4.53 10.83
N LEU A 20 9.47 5.07 9.67
CA LEU A 20 8.91 6.43 9.56
C LEU A 20 7.74 6.63 10.53
N HIS A 21 7.88 7.62 11.43
CA HIS A 21 6.86 7.98 12.41
C HIS A 21 6.77 9.49 12.68
N ARG A 22 7.75 10.26 12.24
CA ARG A 22 7.79 11.71 12.42
C ARG A 22 7.39 12.41 11.14
N LYS A 23 6.53 13.41 11.25
CA LYS A 23 6.07 14.19 10.08
C LYS A 23 7.21 14.95 9.37
N GLU A 24 8.25 15.36 10.12
CA GLU A 24 9.42 16.07 9.59
C GLU A 24 10.24 15.19 8.64
N ASP A 25 10.15 13.87 8.78
CA ASP A 25 10.88 12.89 7.99
C ASP A 25 10.03 12.34 6.81
N LEU A 26 8.76 12.77 6.72
CA LEU A 26 7.86 12.35 5.64
C LEU A 26 8.22 13.05 4.33
N VAL A 27 8.60 12.27 3.34
CA VAL A 27 8.82 12.76 1.97
C VAL A 27 7.98 11.90 1.02
N LEU A 28 7.00 12.51 0.37
CA LEU A 28 6.22 11.82 -0.67
C LEU A 28 7.13 11.52 -1.88
N LEU A 29 6.95 10.35 -2.47
CA LEU A 29 7.64 9.98 -3.70
C LEU A 29 7.15 10.83 -4.88
N PRO A 30 8.02 11.13 -5.86
CA PRO A 30 7.63 11.87 -7.05
C PRO A 30 6.46 11.20 -7.78
N GLY A 31 5.51 12.00 -8.28
CA GLY A 31 4.35 11.53 -9.04
C GLY A 31 3.23 10.92 -8.21
N VAL A 32 3.42 10.73 -6.89
CA VAL A 32 2.38 10.12 -6.02
C VAL A 32 1.10 10.95 -5.97
N PRO A 33 1.11 12.26 -5.69
CA PRO A 33 -0.13 13.03 -5.68
C PRO A 33 -0.86 13.02 -7.02
N GLU A 34 -0.11 13.08 -8.12
CA GLU A 34 -0.64 13.07 -9.48
C GLU A 34 -1.31 11.73 -9.80
N ALA A 35 -0.68 10.62 -9.45
CA ALA A 35 -1.22 9.26 -9.64
C ALA A 35 -2.48 9.05 -8.81
N LEU A 36 -2.46 9.41 -7.53
CA LEU A 36 -3.60 9.25 -6.63
C LEU A 36 -4.80 10.07 -7.10
N LYS A 37 -4.56 11.34 -7.49
CA LYS A 37 -5.61 12.19 -8.07
C LYS A 37 -6.20 11.54 -9.33
N ALA A 38 -5.36 11.03 -10.22
CA ALA A 38 -5.81 10.40 -11.46
C ALA A 38 -6.66 9.14 -11.20
N PHE A 39 -6.30 8.31 -10.21
CA PHE A 39 -7.14 7.20 -9.78
C PHE A 39 -8.50 7.67 -9.25
N LYS A 40 -8.52 8.73 -8.41
CA LYS A 40 -9.78 9.30 -7.90
C LYS A 40 -10.65 9.85 -9.03
N ASP A 41 -10.07 10.56 -9.99
CA ASP A 41 -10.79 11.10 -11.14
C ASP A 41 -11.44 9.99 -11.99
N GLN A 42 -10.90 8.77 -11.94
CA GLN A 42 -11.50 7.58 -12.55
C GLN A 42 -12.49 6.85 -11.63
N GLY A 43 -12.74 7.36 -10.43
CA GLY A 43 -13.71 6.80 -9.49
C GLY A 43 -13.18 5.65 -8.63
N TYR A 44 -11.88 5.48 -8.51
CA TYR A 44 -11.30 4.56 -7.52
C TYR A 44 -11.36 5.15 -6.11
N LYS A 45 -11.64 4.30 -5.13
CA LYS A 45 -11.34 4.55 -3.73
C LYS A 45 -9.87 4.27 -3.47
N LEU A 46 -9.24 5.09 -2.64
CA LEU A 46 -7.83 4.96 -2.27
C LEU A 46 -7.74 4.48 -0.83
N VAL A 47 -7.18 3.32 -0.60
CA VAL A 47 -7.10 2.69 0.72
C VAL A 47 -5.66 2.28 1.01
N VAL A 48 -5.09 2.84 2.08
CA VAL A 48 -3.75 2.43 2.55
C VAL A 48 -3.86 1.23 3.47
N ILE A 49 -3.05 0.20 3.23
CA ILE A 49 -2.87 -0.96 4.08
C ILE A 49 -1.38 -1.18 4.35
N THR A 50 -0.92 -0.98 5.59
CA THR A 50 0.50 -0.93 5.91
C THR A 50 0.88 -1.69 7.17
N ASN A 51 1.98 -2.45 7.11
CA ASN A 51 2.58 -3.08 8.28
C ASN A 51 3.42 -2.05 9.04
N GLN A 52 3.09 -1.79 10.30
CA GLN A 52 3.76 -0.81 11.16
C GLN A 52 4.41 -1.48 12.39
N ALA A 53 5.36 -2.37 12.13
CA ALA A 53 6.05 -3.16 13.16
C ALA A 53 6.89 -2.32 14.15
N GLY A 54 7.14 -1.05 13.85
CA GLY A 54 7.79 -0.13 14.79
C GLY A 54 6.99 0.05 16.09
N VAL A 55 5.67 -0.04 16.03
CA VAL A 55 4.81 -0.06 17.22
C VAL A 55 5.11 -1.31 18.07
N ALA A 56 5.14 -2.50 17.44
CA ALA A 56 5.47 -3.73 18.13
C ALA A 56 6.86 -3.68 18.80
N ARG A 57 7.82 -3.04 18.16
CA ARG A 57 9.19 -2.87 18.67
C ARG A 57 9.33 -1.78 19.73
N GLY A 58 8.28 -1.00 19.99
CA GLY A 58 8.32 0.12 20.93
C GLY A 58 9.07 1.36 20.43
N TYR A 59 9.28 1.50 19.12
CA TYR A 59 9.96 2.66 18.54
C TYR A 59 9.07 3.89 18.46
N TYR A 60 7.76 3.68 18.31
CA TYR A 60 6.72 4.70 18.28
C TYR A 60 5.36 4.08 18.62
N THR A 61 4.38 4.91 18.89
CA THR A 61 3.04 4.50 19.33
C THR A 61 2.05 4.41 18.18
N GLU A 62 0.89 3.82 18.43
CA GLU A 62 -0.22 3.86 17.47
C GLU A 62 -0.74 5.29 17.25
N ASP A 63 -0.63 6.18 18.25
CA ASP A 63 -1.00 7.59 18.10
C ASP A 63 -0.05 8.28 17.10
N ASP A 64 1.26 7.99 17.16
CA ASP A 64 2.22 8.50 16.18
C ASP A 64 1.87 8.04 14.76
N VAL A 65 1.46 6.78 14.59
CA VAL A 65 1.00 6.26 13.28
C VAL A 65 -0.22 7.04 12.78
N ARG A 66 -1.22 7.23 13.64
CA ARG A 66 -2.44 7.96 13.28
C ARG A 66 -2.16 9.43 12.95
N GLU A 67 -1.29 10.07 13.72
CA GLU A 67 -0.89 11.46 13.45
C GLU A 67 -0.15 11.61 12.13
N LEU A 68 0.77 10.69 11.82
CA LEU A 68 1.49 10.67 10.56
C LEU A 68 0.54 10.45 9.36
N HIS A 69 -0.42 9.53 9.48
CA HIS A 69 -1.42 9.29 8.44
C HIS A 69 -2.31 10.52 8.21
N ARG A 70 -2.73 11.19 9.28
CA ARG A 70 -3.49 12.44 9.18
C ARG A 70 -2.69 13.53 8.46
N TYR A 71 -1.43 13.72 8.86
CA TYR A 71 -0.55 14.71 8.22
C TYR A 71 -0.29 14.39 6.74
N MET A 72 -0.01 13.13 6.40
CA MET A 72 0.12 12.69 5.01
C MET A 72 -1.13 13.03 4.21
N ASN A 73 -2.31 12.77 4.77
CA ASN A 73 -3.58 13.01 4.09
C ASN A 73 -3.88 14.49 3.90
N GLU A 74 -3.49 15.34 4.86
CA GLU A 74 -3.57 16.80 4.72
C GLU A 74 -2.73 17.29 3.53
N LEU A 75 -1.48 16.81 3.41
CA LEU A 75 -0.60 17.14 2.26
C LEU A 75 -1.18 16.68 0.91
N LEU A 76 -1.78 15.50 0.88
CA LEU A 76 -2.39 14.94 -0.33
C LEU A 76 -3.69 15.68 -0.70
N ALA A 77 -4.49 16.07 0.29
CA ALA A 77 -5.75 16.79 0.08
C ALA A 77 -5.53 18.15 -0.60
N GLU A 78 -4.42 18.84 -0.32
CA GLU A 78 -4.05 20.10 -1.00
C GLU A 78 -3.92 19.93 -2.52
N ARG A 79 -3.75 18.69 -2.99
CA ARG A 79 -3.63 18.31 -4.40
C ARG A 79 -4.84 17.52 -4.94
N GLY A 80 -5.90 17.40 -4.15
CA GLY A 80 -7.08 16.61 -4.49
C GLY A 80 -6.81 15.09 -4.57
N ALA A 81 -5.80 14.63 -3.82
CA ALA A 81 -5.29 13.26 -3.82
C ALA A 81 -5.47 12.57 -2.45
N GLU A 82 -6.39 13.05 -1.63
CA GLU A 82 -6.63 12.50 -0.29
C GLU A 82 -6.99 11.01 -0.34
N ILE A 83 -6.46 10.26 0.61
CA ILE A 83 -6.74 8.85 0.85
C ILE A 83 -8.10 8.71 1.54
N ASP A 84 -8.91 7.76 1.11
CA ASP A 84 -10.25 7.52 1.68
C ASP A 84 -10.18 6.80 3.03
N ALA A 85 -9.23 5.87 3.22
CA ALA A 85 -9.02 5.18 4.49
C ALA A 85 -7.59 4.70 4.69
N PHE A 86 -7.17 4.57 5.96
CA PHE A 86 -5.89 4.01 6.37
C PHE A 86 -6.11 2.87 7.35
N TYR A 87 -5.58 1.68 7.02
CA TYR A 87 -5.52 0.53 7.92
C TYR A 87 -4.05 0.14 8.15
N TYR A 88 -3.69 -0.19 9.37
CA TYR A 88 -2.34 -0.58 9.71
C TYR A 88 -2.32 -1.77 10.68
N CYS A 89 -1.26 -2.57 10.60
CA CYS A 89 -0.99 -3.61 11.55
C CYS A 89 0.16 -3.21 12.48
N PRO A 90 -0.08 -3.04 13.79
CA PRO A 90 0.95 -2.68 14.76
C PRO A 90 1.72 -3.88 15.31
N HIS A 91 1.38 -5.11 14.90
CA HIS A 91 1.86 -6.35 15.50
C HIS A 91 3.10 -6.91 14.79
N HIS A 92 3.89 -7.70 15.54
CA HIS A 92 4.93 -8.55 14.98
C HIS A 92 5.03 -9.87 15.78
N PRO A 93 5.06 -11.06 15.12
CA PRO A 93 5.02 -12.34 15.82
C PRO A 93 6.26 -12.61 16.67
N GLU A 94 7.43 -12.16 16.24
CA GLU A 94 8.71 -12.45 16.88
C GLU A 94 9.28 -11.27 17.66
N HIS A 95 9.24 -10.08 17.08
CA HIS A 95 9.92 -8.87 17.57
C HIS A 95 9.00 -7.89 18.32
N GLY A 96 7.82 -8.34 18.72
CA GLY A 96 6.86 -7.52 19.46
C GLY A 96 7.14 -7.46 20.96
N ILE A 97 6.64 -6.40 21.60
CA ILE A 97 6.66 -6.20 23.06
C ILE A 97 5.20 -6.28 23.57
N GLY A 98 5.00 -7.03 24.66
CA GLY A 98 3.69 -7.12 25.33
C GLY A 98 2.56 -7.56 24.39
N LYS A 99 1.45 -6.81 24.38
CA LYS A 99 0.26 -7.11 23.57
C LYS A 99 0.50 -7.09 22.05
N TYR A 100 1.57 -6.46 21.60
CA TYR A 100 1.91 -6.37 20.18
C TYR A 100 2.72 -7.55 19.65
N LYS A 101 3.18 -8.44 20.54
CA LYS A 101 3.86 -9.69 20.14
C LYS A 101 2.84 -10.79 19.91
N ILE A 102 2.19 -10.75 18.78
CA ILE A 102 1.20 -11.77 18.38
C ILE A 102 1.30 -12.05 16.89
N GLN A 103 0.93 -13.27 16.49
CA GLN A 103 0.59 -13.56 15.11
C GLN A 103 -0.83 -13.06 14.86
N CYS A 104 -0.98 -12.17 13.87
CA CYS A 104 -2.20 -11.40 13.66
C CYS A 104 -2.65 -11.52 12.20
N ARG A 105 -3.95 -11.68 11.99
CA ARG A 105 -4.53 -11.69 10.64
C ARG A 105 -4.42 -10.35 9.90
N CYS A 106 -4.17 -9.23 10.61
CA CYS A 106 -4.02 -7.93 9.95
C CYS A 106 -2.64 -7.73 9.32
N ARG A 107 -1.60 -8.51 9.72
CA ARG A 107 -0.26 -8.35 9.18
C ARG A 107 -0.14 -8.97 7.79
N LYS A 108 0.18 -8.17 6.76
CA LYS A 108 0.49 -8.70 5.43
C LYS A 108 1.61 -9.77 5.53
N PRO A 109 1.52 -10.92 4.85
CA PRO A 109 0.62 -11.21 3.71
C PRO A 109 -0.80 -11.68 4.07
N GLU A 110 -1.20 -11.66 5.33
CA GLU A 110 -2.58 -11.96 5.72
C GLU A 110 -3.55 -10.88 5.23
N THR A 111 -4.84 -11.23 5.12
CA THR A 111 -5.87 -10.41 4.48
C THR A 111 -6.66 -9.51 5.41
N GLY A 112 -6.35 -9.51 6.71
CA GLY A 112 -7.20 -8.86 7.70
C GLY A 112 -7.40 -7.36 7.50
N MET A 113 -6.42 -6.62 6.96
CA MET A 113 -6.62 -5.19 6.67
C MET A 113 -7.55 -4.96 5.47
N PHE A 114 -7.56 -5.85 4.49
CA PHE A 114 -8.54 -5.81 3.40
C PHE A 114 -9.95 -6.14 3.92
N GLU A 115 -10.07 -7.12 4.82
CA GLU A 115 -11.34 -7.48 5.46
C GLU A 115 -11.88 -6.32 6.32
N MET A 116 -11.02 -5.54 6.94
CA MET A 116 -11.41 -4.29 7.63
C MET A 116 -11.95 -3.27 6.63
N ALA A 117 -11.32 -3.10 5.47
CA ALA A 117 -11.79 -2.21 4.43
C ALA A 117 -13.16 -2.63 3.86
N GLU A 118 -13.46 -3.93 3.77
CA GLU A 118 -14.79 -4.44 3.34
C GLU A 118 -15.93 -4.05 4.31
N GLN A 119 -15.62 -3.62 5.53
CA GLN A 119 -16.64 -3.11 6.46
C GLN A 119 -17.06 -1.68 6.12
N ASP A 120 -16.17 -0.93 5.47
CA ASP A 120 -16.38 0.48 5.12
C ASP A 120 -16.68 0.68 3.62
N PHE A 121 -16.27 -0.26 2.75
CA PHE A 121 -16.38 -0.20 1.30
C PHE A 121 -16.97 -1.48 0.72
N ASP A 122 -17.90 -1.35 -0.24
CA ASP A 122 -18.43 -2.49 -1.02
C ASP A 122 -17.47 -2.82 -2.18
N VAL A 123 -16.38 -3.54 -1.89
CA VAL A 123 -15.23 -3.73 -2.79
C VAL A 123 -15.56 -4.62 -3.98
N ASP A 124 -15.38 -4.10 -5.20
CA ASP A 124 -15.32 -4.88 -6.43
C ASP A 124 -13.90 -5.43 -6.63
N LYS A 125 -13.66 -6.65 -6.18
CA LYS A 125 -12.32 -7.28 -6.27
C LYS A 125 -11.81 -7.43 -7.71
N ALA A 126 -12.70 -7.67 -8.67
CA ALA A 126 -12.33 -7.84 -10.08
C ALA A 126 -11.78 -6.57 -10.72
N SER A 127 -12.23 -5.40 -10.23
CA SER A 127 -11.81 -4.08 -10.70
C SER A 127 -10.82 -3.39 -9.75
N SER A 128 -10.39 -4.06 -8.68
CA SER A 128 -9.52 -3.50 -7.65
C SER A 128 -8.09 -4.03 -7.74
N TRP A 129 -7.15 -3.28 -7.18
CA TRP A 129 -5.73 -3.57 -7.26
C TRP A 129 -5.02 -3.38 -5.92
N MET A 130 -3.97 -4.17 -5.69
CA MET A 130 -2.98 -3.93 -4.64
C MET A 130 -1.67 -3.47 -5.27
N ILE A 131 -1.14 -2.35 -4.79
CA ILE A 131 0.13 -1.76 -5.25
C ILE A 131 1.09 -1.67 -4.06
N GLY A 132 2.27 -2.21 -4.23
CA GLY A 132 3.32 -2.18 -3.21
C GLY A 132 4.72 -2.42 -3.77
N ASP A 133 5.74 -2.22 -2.94
CA ASP A 133 7.14 -2.33 -3.30
C ASP A 133 7.80 -3.65 -2.85
N LYS A 134 7.02 -4.54 -2.19
CA LYS A 134 7.52 -5.81 -1.63
C LYS A 134 6.67 -7.00 -2.04
N LEU A 135 7.27 -8.19 -2.10
CA LEU A 135 6.51 -9.42 -2.40
C LEU A 135 5.40 -9.70 -1.38
N ILE A 136 5.57 -9.27 -0.14
CA ILE A 136 4.55 -9.43 0.89
C ILE A 136 3.25 -8.66 0.58
N ASP A 137 3.36 -7.54 -0.14
CA ASP A 137 2.21 -6.75 -0.61
C ASP A 137 1.49 -7.49 -1.74
N ILE A 138 2.27 -8.01 -2.67
CA ILE A 138 1.79 -8.81 -3.81
C ILE A 138 1.07 -10.05 -3.31
N GLU A 139 1.69 -10.79 -2.39
CA GLU A 139 1.10 -11.99 -1.79
C GLU A 139 -0.21 -11.66 -1.06
N ALA A 140 -0.25 -10.57 -0.29
CA ALA A 140 -1.46 -10.11 0.39
C ALA A 140 -2.59 -9.79 -0.59
N GLY A 141 -2.30 -9.06 -1.67
CA GLY A 141 -3.28 -8.75 -2.72
C GLY A 141 -3.83 -10.01 -3.39
N ARG A 142 -2.97 -10.96 -3.73
CA ARG A 142 -3.37 -12.25 -4.32
C ARG A 142 -4.20 -13.09 -3.36
N ASN A 143 -3.80 -13.16 -2.08
CA ASN A 143 -4.55 -13.89 -1.06
C ASN A 143 -5.96 -13.30 -0.85
N TYR A 144 -6.08 -12.00 -0.97
CA TYR A 144 -7.37 -11.30 -0.89
C TYR A 144 -8.20 -11.47 -2.17
N GLY A 145 -7.57 -11.68 -3.32
CA GLY A 145 -8.24 -11.90 -4.61
C GLY A 145 -8.36 -10.67 -5.49
N VAL A 146 -7.44 -9.71 -5.35
CA VAL A 146 -7.29 -8.55 -6.25
C VAL A 146 -6.04 -8.70 -7.12
N ARG A 147 -6.00 -7.97 -8.23
CA ARG A 147 -4.81 -7.88 -9.08
C ARG A 147 -3.71 -7.07 -8.41
N THR A 148 -2.47 -7.26 -8.85
CA THR A 148 -1.31 -6.74 -8.13
C THR A 148 -0.34 -6.01 -9.03
N VAL A 149 0.24 -4.91 -8.53
CA VAL A 149 1.33 -4.17 -9.17
C VAL A 149 2.51 -4.06 -8.22
N LEU A 150 3.67 -4.53 -8.66
CA LEU A 150 4.93 -4.25 -7.99
C LEU A 150 5.48 -2.93 -8.53
N VAL A 151 5.70 -1.93 -7.66
CA VAL A 151 6.35 -0.66 -8.05
C VAL A 151 7.85 -0.72 -7.78
N GLY A 152 8.64 -0.13 -8.67
CA GLY A 152 10.11 -0.12 -8.60
C GLY A 152 10.70 0.81 -7.54
N THR A 153 9.87 1.67 -6.93
CA THR A 153 10.27 2.49 -5.77
C THR A 153 10.54 1.64 -4.54
N GLY A 154 11.08 2.23 -3.49
CA GLY A 154 11.42 1.49 -2.28
C GLY A 154 12.34 0.31 -2.54
N TYR A 155 11.92 -0.89 -2.22
CA TYR A 155 12.65 -2.14 -2.47
C TYR A 155 12.30 -2.79 -3.82
N GLY A 156 11.29 -2.29 -4.53
CA GLY A 156 10.65 -2.99 -5.63
C GLY A 156 11.55 -3.26 -6.85
N ALA A 157 12.44 -2.34 -7.22
CA ALA A 157 13.39 -2.57 -8.32
C ALA A 157 14.31 -3.77 -8.03
N GLY A 158 14.84 -3.86 -6.80
CA GLY A 158 15.67 -5.00 -6.37
C GLY A 158 14.88 -6.30 -6.33
N VAL A 159 13.64 -6.25 -5.86
CA VAL A 159 12.71 -7.39 -5.88
C VAL A 159 12.45 -7.85 -7.31
N HIS A 160 12.15 -6.94 -8.23
CA HIS A 160 11.93 -7.24 -9.65
C HIS A 160 13.14 -7.92 -10.29
N ASP A 161 14.34 -7.39 -10.05
CA ASP A 161 15.59 -7.96 -10.58
C ASP A 161 15.86 -9.38 -10.07
N GLU A 162 15.53 -9.65 -8.80
CA GLU A 162 15.64 -11.00 -8.24
C GLU A 162 14.62 -11.96 -8.86
N GLN A 163 13.37 -11.55 -9.04
CA GLN A 163 12.34 -12.36 -9.67
C GLN A 163 12.67 -12.62 -11.15
N LYS A 164 13.21 -11.64 -11.86
CA LYS A 164 13.68 -11.78 -13.23
C LYS A 164 14.78 -12.85 -13.36
N LYS A 165 15.72 -12.91 -12.42
CA LYS A 165 16.75 -13.95 -12.38
C LYS A 165 16.17 -15.34 -12.13
N LYS A 166 15.09 -15.45 -11.36
CA LYS A 166 14.38 -16.70 -11.08
C LYS A 166 13.43 -17.13 -12.21
N GLY A 167 13.06 -16.20 -13.11
CA GLY A 167 12.04 -16.43 -14.14
C GLY A 167 10.63 -16.56 -13.55
N ASP A 168 10.39 -15.98 -12.36
CA ASP A 168 9.15 -16.04 -11.64
C ASP A 168 8.62 -14.61 -11.37
N PHE A 169 7.42 -14.31 -11.83
CA PHE A 169 6.80 -13.01 -11.71
C PHE A 169 5.45 -13.16 -10.97
N PRO A 170 5.44 -13.11 -9.62
CA PRO A 170 4.24 -13.35 -8.84
C PRO A 170 3.23 -12.19 -8.83
N TYR A 171 3.49 -11.11 -9.55
CA TYR A 171 2.64 -9.94 -9.73
C TYR A 171 2.06 -9.88 -11.14
N ASP A 172 0.92 -9.20 -11.31
CA ASP A 172 0.28 -9.04 -12.62
C ASP A 172 1.00 -7.99 -13.47
N LEU A 173 1.44 -6.88 -12.85
CA LEU A 173 2.16 -5.79 -13.51
C LEU A 173 3.40 -5.39 -12.70
N TYR A 174 4.40 -4.84 -13.41
CA TYR A 174 5.50 -4.06 -12.84
C TYR A 174 5.48 -2.65 -13.43
N ALA A 175 5.75 -1.67 -12.58
CA ALA A 175 5.87 -0.27 -12.96
C ALA A 175 7.03 0.39 -12.20
N ASP A 176 7.73 1.35 -12.79
CA ASP A 176 8.86 1.99 -12.13
C ASP A 176 8.42 2.85 -10.92
N ASP A 177 7.23 3.42 -10.98
CA ASP A 177 6.62 4.23 -9.91
C ASP A 177 5.08 4.14 -9.91
N LEU A 178 4.43 4.86 -8.99
CA LEU A 178 2.98 4.86 -8.86
C LEU A 178 2.27 5.51 -10.05
N LEU A 179 2.87 6.51 -10.69
CA LEU A 179 2.27 7.17 -11.86
C LEU A 179 2.30 6.24 -13.08
N GLU A 180 3.37 5.50 -13.26
CA GLU A 180 3.43 4.47 -14.30
C GLU A 180 2.46 3.31 -13.98
N ALA A 181 2.33 2.90 -12.71
CA ALA A 181 1.35 1.91 -12.30
C ALA A 181 -0.08 2.33 -12.70
N TYR A 182 -0.43 3.60 -12.50
CA TYR A 182 -1.70 4.15 -12.98
C TYR A 182 -1.84 4.00 -14.50
N ASN A 183 -0.81 4.33 -15.27
CA ASN A 183 -0.85 4.23 -16.73
C ASN A 183 -1.00 2.78 -17.21
N GLU A 184 -0.28 1.84 -16.60
CA GLU A 184 -0.36 0.42 -16.96
C GLU A 184 -1.75 -0.18 -16.63
N ILE A 185 -2.31 0.13 -15.45
CA ILE A 185 -3.67 -0.28 -15.08
C ILE A 185 -4.70 0.23 -16.09
N ASN A 186 -4.55 1.48 -16.55
CA ASN A 186 -5.44 2.05 -17.56
C ASN A 186 -5.33 1.37 -18.91
N ARG A 187 -4.13 1.04 -19.35
CA ARG A 187 -3.93 0.32 -20.64
C ARG A 187 -4.62 -1.03 -20.61
N GLU A 188 -4.50 -1.76 -19.50
CA GLU A 188 -5.14 -3.05 -19.35
C GLU A 188 -6.67 -2.97 -19.30
N THR A 189 -7.21 -1.99 -18.58
CA THR A 189 -8.66 -1.80 -18.50
C THR A 189 -9.27 -1.33 -19.81
N ALA A 190 -8.56 -0.52 -20.60
CA ALA A 190 -9.00 -0.07 -21.92
C ALA A 190 -8.89 -1.18 -22.99
N GLY A 191 -7.91 -2.08 -22.87
CA GLY A 191 -7.72 -3.21 -23.80
C GLY A 191 -8.73 -4.36 -23.64
N ASN A 192 -9.48 -4.37 -22.53
CA ASN A 192 -10.50 -5.39 -22.24
C ASN A 192 -11.94 -4.93 -22.56
N LEU A 193 -12.12 -3.76 -23.21
CA LEU A 193 -13.38 -3.24 -23.76
C LEU A 193 -13.43 -3.45 -25.28
#